data_27f6437c9bbe947e842f9ca04a934503
#
_entry.id   27f6437c9bbe947e842f9ca04a934503
#
_cell.length_a   1.000
_cell.length_b   1.000
_cell.length_c   1.000
_cell.angle_alpha   90.00
_cell.angle_beta   90.00
_cell.angle_gamma   90.00
#
_symmetry.space_group_name_H-M   'P 1'
#
loop_
_entity.id
_entity.type
_entity.pdbx_description
1 polymer ?
#
loop_
_entity_poly.entity_id
_entity_poly.type
_entity_poly.pdbx_seq_one_letter_code
_entity_poly.pdbx_strand_id
1 'polypeptide(L)'
;MAIEIVKEKYTSPINTVGIGVGAKAVNIGGESTLPFLFDEGNMPNAPVVALEILDCEPVDWPEFLKEPYGDSLKDPVRWAVKCVKDFNAKILCVRLQSTHPDYGSKTAEHVIPILKSIIKEAGIPLVIVGGGDDEKDNDVLPKVSRR
;
A
#
# COMPACT_ATOMS: atom_id res chain seq x y z
N MET A 1 33.31 29.43 19.43
CA MET A 1 32.01 29.51 20.07
C MET A 1 31.17 28.39 19.46
N ALA A 2 30.76 27.39 20.24
CA ALA A 2 29.87 26.33 19.71
C ALA A 2 28.46 26.91 19.60
N ILE A 3 27.83 26.72 18.46
CA ILE A 3 26.42 27.11 18.25
C ILE A 3 25.57 26.02 18.91
N GLU A 4 24.76 26.41 19.90
CA GLU A 4 23.77 25.52 20.50
C GLU A 4 22.58 25.39 19.56
N ILE A 5 22.31 24.18 19.10
CA ILE A 5 21.13 23.88 18.28
C ILE A 5 19.94 23.75 19.22
N VAL A 6 18.98 24.66 19.09
CA VAL A 6 17.73 24.58 19.83
C VAL A 6 16.91 23.41 19.31
N LYS A 7 16.51 22.52 20.23
CA LYS A 7 15.70 21.34 19.91
C LYS A 7 14.35 21.43 20.59
N GLU A 8 13.29 21.10 19.85
CA GLU A 8 11.97 20.92 20.44
C GLU A 8 11.89 19.60 21.20
N LYS A 9 11.11 19.61 22.28
CA LYS A 9 10.84 18.39 23.06
C LYS A 9 9.38 18.01 22.91
N TYR A 10 9.15 16.88 22.31
CA TYR A 10 7.80 16.31 22.16
C TYR A 10 7.47 15.44 23.36
N THR A 11 6.26 15.59 23.89
CA THR A 11 5.82 14.87 25.10
C THR A 11 5.23 13.50 24.82
N SER A 12 4.83 13.24 23.58
CA SER A 12 4.18 11.99 23.17
C SER A 12 4.64 11.57 21.76
N PRO A 13 4.85 10.27 21.53
CA PRO A 13 5.09 9.76 20.21
C PRO A 13 3.80 9.64 19.39
N ILE A 14 3.94 9.57 18.07
CA ILE A 14 2.87 9.12 17.18
C ILE A 14 2.60 7.62 17.44
N ASN A 15 1.34 7.22 17.36
CA ASN A 15 0.99 5.82 17.56
C ASN A 15 1.71 4.90 16.54
N THR A 16 2.24 3.79 17.04
CA THR A 16 2.76 2.74 16.17
C THR A 16 1.61 1.87 15.66
N VAL A 17 1.58 1.65 14.35
CA VAL A 17 0.60 0.79 13.67
C VAL A 17 1.31 -0.36 12.99
N GLY A 18 0.88 -1.60 13.27
CA GLY A 18 1.34 -2.79 12.55
C GLY A 18 0.45 -3.07 11.33
N ILE A 19 1.05 -3.18 10.15
CA ILE A 19 0.37 -3.57 8.90
C ILE A 19 0.75 -5.00 8.56
N GLY A 20 -0.24 -5.89 8.44
CA GLY A 20 -0.04 -7.32 8.20
C GLY A 20 0.09 -8.14 9.48
N VAL A 21 0.45 -9.41 9.33
CA VAL A 21 0.55 -10.39 10.43
C VAL A 21 1.83 -11.22 10.35
N GLY A 22 2.28 -11.74 11.49
CA GLY A 22 3.43 -12.64 11.58
C GLY A 22 4.76 -11.96 11.24
N ALA A 23 5.71 -12.74 10.75
CA ALA A 23 7.10 -12.30 10.54
C ALA A 23 7.27 -11.25 9.42
N LYS A 24 6.26 -11.06 8.59
CA LYS A 24 6.29 -10.06 7.51
C LYS A 24 5.48 -8.80 7.82
N ALA A 25 4.92 -8.69 9.04
CA ALA A 25 4.26 -7.47 9.48
C ALA A 25 5.25 -6.30 9.49
N VAL A 26 4.78 -5.14 9.07
CA VAL A 26 5.57 -3.91 9.01
C VAL A 26 4.99 -2.91 10.01
N ASN A 27 5.81 -2.42 10.91
CA ASN A 27 5.42 -1.37 11.85
C ASN A 27 5.74 0.00 11.25
N ILE A 28 4.82 0.92 11.36
CA ILE A 28 4.96 2.34 10.98
C ILE A 28 4.56 3.23 12.15
N GLY A 29 5.07 4.45 12.17
CA GLY A 29 4.80 5.38 13.27
C GLY A 29 5.74 5.15 14.47
N GLY A 30 5.36 5.70 15.61
CA GLY A 30 6.15 5.65 16.84
C GLY A 30 7.14 6.80 17.00
N GLU A 31 7.18 7.72 16.03
CA GLU A 31 8.09 8.86 16.07
C GLU A 31 7.69 9.85 17.18
N SER A 32 8.69 10.38 17.87
CA SER A 32 8.56 11.51 18.81
C SER A 32 9.21 12.78 18.25
N THR A 33 9.37 12.87 16.93
CA THR A 33 9.96 14.01 16.22
C THR A 33 9.40 14.09 14.81
N LEU A 34 9.62 15.22 14.12
CA LEU A 34 9.34 15.33 12.69
C LEU A 34 10.39 14.54 11.89
N PRO A 35 10.04 13.95 10.73
CA PRO A 35 10.92 13.07 9.98
C PRO A 35 12.27 13.67 9.56
N PHE A 36 12.34 14.99 9.39
CA PHE A 36 13.56 15.72 9.04
C PHE A 36 14.32 16.28 10.26
N LEU A 37 13.80 16.10 11.48
CA LEU A 37 14.42 16.52 12.75
C LEU A 37 14.80 15.31 13.59
N PHE A 38 15.39 14.29 12.96
CA PHE A 38 15.76 13.02 13.57
C PHE A 38 16.73 13.15 14.76
N ASP A 39 17.35 14.29 14.94
CA ASP A 39 18.22 14.62 16.06
C ASP A 39 17.47 15.13 17.31
N GLU A 40 16.16 15.43 17.21
CA GLU A 40 15.32 15.92 18.29
C GLU A 40 14.59 14.83 19.07
N GLY A 41 14.40 13.66 18.48
CA GLY A 41 13.67 12.55 19.11
C GLY A 41 13.89 11.22 18.41
N ASN A 42 13.15 10.21 18.84
CA ASN A 42 13.26 8.85 18.34
C ASN A 42 12.38 8.63 17.09
N MET A 43 12.94 7.91 16.12
CA MET A 43 12.24 7.37 14.95
C MET A 43 12.42 5.85 14.92
N PRO A 44 11.63 5.09 15.71
CA PRO A 44 11.84 3.65 15.88
C PRO A 44 11.54 2.83 14.63
N ASN A 45 10.66 3.33 13.76
CA ASN A 45 10.29 2.67 12.51
C ASN A 45 10.63 3.58 11.32
N ALA A 46 11.35 3.04 10.36
CA ALA A 46 11.65 3.77 9.12
C ALA A 46 10.38 3.96 8.29
N PRO A 47 10.26 5.05 7.51
CA PRO A 47 9.22 5.20 6.51
C PRO A 47 9.21 4.03 5.53
N VAL A 48 8.01 3.58 5.16
CA VAL A 48 7.82 2.45 4.23
C VAL A 48 7.02 2.91 3.03
N VAL A 49 7.49 2.54 1.83
CA VAL A 49 6.77 2.79 0.58
C VAL A 49 5.90 1.58 0.26
N ALA A 50 4.60 1.79 0.12
CA ALA A 50 3.69 0.82 -0.46
C ALA A 50 3.66 1.02 -1.98
N LEU A 51 3.95 -0.04 -2.76
CA LEU A 51 3.78 0.01 -4.20
C LEU A 51 2.31 -0.22 -4.57
N GLU A 52 1.72 0.73 -5.30
CA GLU A 52 0.35 0.59 -5.76
C GLU A 52 0.29 -0.27 -7.01
N ILE A 53 -0.66 -1.19 -7.03
CA ILE A 53 -1.08 -1.98 -8.18
C ILE A 53 -2.59 -1.86 -8.34
N LEU A 54 -3.09 -2.10 -9.56
CA LEU A 54 -4.52 -2.15 -9.82
C LEU A 54 -5.00 -3.60 -9.89
N ASP A 55 -6.27 -3.83 -9.62
CA ASP A 55 -6.93 -5.13 -9.80
C ASP A 55 -7.30 -5.43 -11.26
N CYS A 56 -6.98 -4.53 -12.17
CA CYS A 56 -7.17 -4.66 -13.62
C CYS A 56 -5.99 -4.02 -14.38
N GLU A 57 -5.92 -4.25 -15.69
CA GLU A 57 -4.90 -3.65 -16.56
C GLU A 57 -5.07 -2.13 -16.64
N PRO A 58 -4.00 -1.33 -16.44
CA PRO A 58 -4.03 0.13 -16.54
C PRO A 58 -4.00 0.59 -17.99
N VAL A 59 -5.15 0.64 -18.66
CA VAL A 59 -5.25 1.00 -20.08
C VAL A 59 -4.79 2.42 -20.37
N ASP A 60 -5.07 3.36 -19.45
CA ASP A 60 -4.81 4.80 -19.63
C ASP A 60 -3.40 5.24 -19.20
N TRP A 61 -2.57 4.33 -18.75
CA TRP A 61 -1.21 4.67 -18.36
C TRP A 61 -0.32 5.00 -19.55
N PRO A 62 0.51 6.04 -19.47
CA PRO A 62 1.51 6.35 -20.49
C PRO A 62 2.57 5.23 -20.56
N GLU A 63 3.15 5.03 -21.75
CA GLU A 63 4.04 3.91 -22.03
C GLU A 63 5.25 3.84 -21.09
N PHE A 64 5.84 4.97 -20.73
CA PHE A 64 6.99 5.00 -19.83
C PHE A 64 6.69 4.46 -18.41
N LEU A 65 5.42 4.47 -17.97
CA LEU A 65 5.01 3.84 -16.72
C LEU A 65 4.74 2.34 -16.89
N LYS A 66 4.36 1.90 -18.09
CA LYS A 66 4.12 0.49 -18.39
C LYS A 66 5.42 -0.29 -18.62
N GLU A 67 6.42 0.35 -19.20
CA GLU A 67 7.68 -0.27 -19.58
C GLU A 67 8.36 -1.09 -18.45
N PRO A 68 8.50 -0.59 -17.20
CA PRO A 68 9.13 -1.34 -16.11
C PRO A 68 8.39 -2.63 -15.74
N TYR A 69 7.09 -2.68 -15.99
CA TYR A 69 6.23 -3.81 -15.60
C TYR A 69 6.00 -4.78 -16.75
N GLY A 70 5.98 -4.29 -18.00
CA GLY A 70 5.75 -5.10 -19.19
C GLY A 70 4.44 -5.89 -19.16
N ASP A 71 4.47 -7.13 -19.60
CA ASP A 71 3.28 -7.99 -19.64
C ASP A 71 2.69 -8.35 -18.28
N SER A 72 3.38 -8.05 -17.18
CA SER A 72 2.83 -8.32 -15.84
C SER A 72 1.60 -7.46 -15.53
N LEU A 73 1.43 -6.31 -16.16
CA LEU A 73 0.27 -5.43 -15.98
C LEU A 73 -1.07 -6.06 -16.38
N LYS A 74 -1.03 -7.10 -17.23
CA LYS A 74 -2.23 -7.82 -17.67
C LYS A 74 -2.81 -8.77 -16.62
N ASP A 75 -2.04 -9.04 -15.55
CA ASP A 75 -2.43 -9.96 -14.48
C ASP A 75 -2.03 -9.36 -13.13
N PRO A 76 -2.99 -8.93 -12.30
CA PRO A 76 -2.71 -8.32 -10.99
C PRO A 76 -1.84 -9.18 -10.07
N VAL A 77 -1.95 -10.51 -10.17
CA VAL A 77 -1.15 -11.42 -9.34
C VAL A 77 0.31 -11.42 -9.80
N ARG A 78 0.55 -11.49 -11.11
CA ARG A 78 1.91 -11.38 -11.67
C ARG A 78 2.53 -10.03 -11.40
N TRP A 79 1.73 -8.97 -11.49
CA TRP A 79 2.17 -7.62 -11.16
C TRP A 79 2.59 -7.51 -9.70
N ALA A 80 1.78 -8.01 -8.77
CA ALA A 80 2.11 -8.07 -7.35
C ALA A 80 3.42 -8.82 -7.07
N VAL A 81 3.57 -10.01 -7.67
CA VAL A 81 4.79 -10.83 -7.52
C VAL A 81 6.02 -10.10 -8.08
N LYS A 82 5.89 -9.40 -9.21
CA LYS A 82 6.96 -8.58 -9.79
C LYS A 82 7.36 -7.45 -8.85
N CYS A 83 6.40 -6.74 -8.25
CA CYS A 83 6.68 -5.71 -7.27
C CYS A 83 7.50 -6.22 -6.07
N VAL A 84 7.22 -7.44 -5.62
CA VAL A 84 7.99 -8.07 -4.53
C VAL A 84 9.38 -8.49 -4.97
N LYS A 85 9.50 -9.15 -6.12
CA LYS A 85 10.76 -9.76 -6.56
C LYS A 85 11.74 -8.75 -7.15
N ASP A 86 11.25 -7.88 -8.03
CA ASP A 86 12.09 -6.99 -8.81
C ASP A 86 12.28 -5.63 -8.13
N PHE A 87 11.27 -5.15 -7.40
CA PHE A 87 11.28 -3.84 -6.75
C PHE A 87 11.38 -3.91 -5.22
N ASN A 88 11.49 -5.13 -4.65
CA ASN A 88 11.67 -5.36 -3.21
C ASN A 88 10.58 -4.69 -2.34
N ALA A 89 9.34 -4.69 -2.83
CA ALA A 89 8.20 -4.15 -2.11
C ALA A 89 8.03 -4.83 -0.75
N LYS A 90 7.76 -4.04 0.29
CA LYS A 90 7.48 -4.54 1.66
C LYS A 90 5.99 -4.52 1.97
N ILE A 91 5.26 -3.65 1.33
CA ILE A 91 3.81 -3.51 1.39
C ILE A 91 3.30 -3.28 -0.03
N LEU A 92 2.17 -3.85 -0.38
CA LEU A 92 1.44 -3.50 -1.60
C LEU A 92 0.20 -2.70 -1.24
N CYS A 93 -0.14 -1.74 -2.08
CA CYS A 93 -1.43 -1.07 -2.09
C CYS A 93 -2.21 -1.59 -3.30
N VAL A 94 -3.34 -2.25 -3.08
CA VAL A 94 -4.19 -2.75 -4.17
C VAL A 94 -5.39 -1.84 -4.30
N ARG A 95 -5.46 -1.11 -5.42
CA ARG A 95 -6.62 -0.28 -5.76
C ARG A 95 -7.61 -1.10 -6.56
N LEU A 96 -8.86 -1.13 -6.09
CA LEU A 96 -9.97 -1.84 -6.74
C LEU A 96 -10.55 -1.00 -7.90
N GLN A 97 -9.71 -0.69 -8.88
CA GLN A 97 -10.07 0.16 -10.02
C GLN A 97 -11.25 -0.41 -10.81
N SER A 98 -11.32 -1.75 -10.96
CA SER A 98 -12.39 -2.41 -11.71
C SER A 98 -13.78 -2.25 -11.09
N THR A 99 -13.87 -1.84 -9.82
CA THR A 99 -15.15 -1.61 -9.14
C THR A 99 -15.75 -0.26 -9.48
N HIS A 100 -14.93 0.71 -9.92
CA HIS A 100 -15.43 2.02 -10.34
C HIS A 100 -16.36 1.89 -11.54
N PRO A 101 -17.46 2.68 -11.62
CA PRO A 101 -18.41 2.62 -12.73
C PRO A 101 -17.76 2.75 -14.11
N ASP A 102 -16.80 3.65 -14.27
CA ASP A 102 -16.10 3.89 -15.54
C ASP A 102 -15.17 2.74 -15.97
N TYR A 103 -14.79 1.85 -15.04
CA TYR A 103 -13.83 0.75 -15.28
C TYR A 103 -14.45 -0.64 -15.17
N GLY A 104 -15.77 -0.73 -15.21
CA GLY A 104 -16.46 -2.00 -15.34
C GLY A 104 -17.40 -2.36 -14.20
N SER A 105 -17.50 -1.53 -13.15
CA SER A 105 -18.48 -1.66 -12.04
C SER A 105 -18.52 -3.06 -11.42
N LYS A 106 -17.34 -3.70 -11.29
CA LYS A 106 -17.23 -5.06 -10.74
C LYS A 106 -17.68 -5.11 -9.28
N THR A 107 -18.08 -6.30 -8.83
CA THR A 107 -18.57 -6.54 -7.47
C THR A 107 -17.47 -7.10 -6.56
N ALA A 108 -17.75 -7.17 -5.26
CA ALA A 108 -16.85 -7.78 -4.27
C ALA A 108 -16.54 -9.25 -4.62
N GLU A 109 -17.51 -10.00 -5.15
CA GLU A 109 -17.33 -11.40 -5.55
C GLU A 109 -16.30 -11.57 -6.67
N HIS A 110 -16.13 -10.55 -7.52
CA HIS A 110 -15.12 -10.54 -8.56
C HIS A 110 -13.72 -10.27 -8.00
N VAL A 111 -13.58 -9.30 -7.12
CA VAL A 111 -12.26 -8.85 -6.63
C VAL A 111 -11.69 -9.72 -5.51
N ILE A 112 -12.53 -10.34 -4.67
CA ILE A 112 -12.08 -11.19 -3.56
C ILE A 112 -11.15 -12.33 -4.00
N PRO A 113 -11.45 -13.12 -5.05
CA PRO A 113 -10.54 -14.16 -5.53
C PRO A 113 -9.16 -13.60 -5.98
N ILE A 114 -9.16 -12.44 -6.62
CA ILE A 114 -7.93 -11.77 -7.07
C ILE A 114 -7.07 -11.40 -5.85
N LEU A 115 -7.67 -10.75 -4.85
CA LEU A 115 -6.98 -10.36 -3.63
C LEU A 115 -6.42 -11.56 -2.87
N LYS A 116 -7.18 -12.66 -2.75
CA LYS A 116 -6.70 -13.90 -2.13
C LYS A 116 -5.49 -14.48 -2.87
N SER A 117 -5.51 -14.44 -4.19
CA SER A 117 -4.39 -14.91 -5.00
C SER A 117 -3.16 -14.00 -4.82
N ILE A 118 -3.35 -12.68 -4.79
CA ILE A 118 -2.27 -11.72 -4.51
C ILE A 118 -1.65 -12.00 -3.13
N ILE A 119 -2.47 -12.12 -2.07
CA ILE A 119 -1.99 -12.41 -0.71
C ILE A 119 -1.16 -13.69 -0.70
N LYS A 120 -1.64 -14.75 -1.35
CA LYS A 120 -0.97 -16.05 -1.39
C LYS A 120 0.37 -15.99 -2.11
N GLU A 121 0.41 -15.39 -3.29
CA GLU A 121 1.59 -15.43 -4.18
C GLU A 121 2.63 -14.34 -3.84
N ALA A 122 2.20 -13.12 -3.48
CA ALA A 122 3.09 -12.05 -3.06
C ALA A 122 3.61 -12.26 -1.63
N GLY A 123 2.75 -12.75 -0.74
CA GLY A 123 3.11 -13.12 0.63
C GLY A 123 3.62 -11.96 1.48
N ILE A 124 3.21 -10.73 1.22
CA ILE A 124 3.50 -9.53 2.00
C ILE A 124 2.20 -8.81 2.37
N PRO A 125 2.22 -7.87 3.34
CA PRO A 125 1.04 -7.12 3.72
C PRO A 125 0.42 -6.33 2.57
N LEU A 126 -0.91 -6.27 2.57
CA LEU A 126 -1.69 -5.48 1.61
C LEU A 126 -2.43 -4.36 2.33
N VAL A 127 -2.47 -3.20 1.68
CA VAL A 127 -3.44 -2.14 1.92
C VAL A 127 -4.43 -2.17 0.75
N ILE A 128 -5.72 -2.16 1.03
CA ILE A 128 -6.76 -2.19 0.00
C ILE A 128 -7.40 -0.82 -0.06
N VAL A 129 -7.48 -0.27 -1.26
CA VAL A 129 -8.07 1.03 -1.55
C VAL A 129 -9.22 0.84 -2.55
N GLY A 130 -10.33 1.53 -2.34
CA GLY A 130 -11.47 1.50 -3.24
C GLY A 130 -11.19 2.08 -4.62
N GLY A 131 -12.16 1.97 -5.50
CA GLY A 131 -12.08 2.49 -6.87
C GLY A 131 -12.18 4.01 -6.96
N GLY A 132 -12.70 4.67 -5.91
CA GLY A 132 -12.89 6.11 -5.85
C GLY A 132 -14.33 6.56 -6.16
N ASP A 133 -15.28 5.65 -6.18
CA ASP A 133 -16.71 5.93 -6.20
C ASP A 133 -17.30 5.61 -4.83
N ASP A 134 -17.83 6.60 -4.13
CA ASP A 134 -18.27 6.47 -2.73
C ASP A 134 -19.34 5.38 -2.55
N GLU A 135 -20.29 5.27 -3.46
CA GLU A 135 -21.37 4.29 -3.37
C GLU A 135 -20.82 2.87 -3.54
N LYS A 136 -19.99 2.66 -4.54
CA LYS A 136 -19.32 1.38 -4.79
C LYS A 136 -18.37 0.99 -3.69
N ASP A 137 -17.58 1.91 -3.22
CA ASP A 137 -16.58 1.65 -2.17
C ASP A 137 -17.27 1.28 -0.86
N ASN A 138 -18.38 1.94 -0.50
CA ASN A 138 -19.19 1.60 0.66
C ASN A 138 -19.89 0.23 0.55
N ASP A 139 -20.17 -0.25 -0.66
CA ASP A 139 -20.70 -1.60 -0.88
C ASP A 139 -19.60 -2.67 -0.88
N VAL A 140 -18.47 -2.42 -1.53
CA VAL A 140 -17.43 -3.42 -1.81
C VAL A 140 -16.47 -3.60 -0.63
N LEU A 141 -15.91 -2.51 -0.07
CA LEU A 141 -14.85 -2.59 0.95
C LEU A 141 -15.27 -3.35 2.22
N PRO A 142 -16.50 -3.17 2.77
CA PRO A 142 -16.94 -3.97 3.93
C PRO A 142 -17.03 -5.47 3.64
N LYS A 143 -17.34 -5.87 2.41
CA LYS A 143 -17.42 -7.29 2.00
C LYS A 143 -16.03 -7.89 1.83
N VAL A 144 -15.10 -7.11 1.31
CA VAL A 144 -13.69 -7.52 1.13
C VAL A 144 -12.99 -7.69 2.47
N SER A 145 -13.18 -6.76 3.42
CA SER A 145 -12.51 -6.78 4.72
C SER A 145 -12.87 -7.95 5.63
N ARG A 146 -14.00 -8.62 5.39
CA ARG A 146 -14.51 -9.74 6.21
C ARG A 146 -14.09 -11.13 5.71
N ARG A 147 -13.31 -11.22 4.65
CA ARG A 147 -12.97 -12.47 3.95
C ARG A 147 -11.49 -12.81 4.06
#